data_2dab5d68b5bb396c09f3b3b505fe0a31
#
_entry.id   2dab5d68b5bb396c09f3b3b505fe0a31
#
_cell.length_a   1.000
_cell.length_b   1.000
_cell.length_c   1.000
_cell.angle_alpha   90.00
_cell.angle_beta   90.00
_cell.angle_gamma   90.00
#
_symmetry.space_group_name_H-M   'P 1'
#
loop_
_entity.id
_entity.type
_entity.pdbx_description
1 polymer ?
#
loop_
_entity_poly.entity_id
_entity_poly.type
_entity_poly.pdbx_seq_one_letter_code
_entity_poly.pdbx_strand_id
1 'polypeptide(L)'
;MKIKFFALFLILIFLTNCGYQPLYSKKDSLKIYIKTISLEGNKKINRKIMLLTNLKNQNAGSPPYNLKIVSDKDIKVIAKDMSGNATIYRTTINVTFSLKHEGKIFKEKKFSSNFSYNNMSNSFDLS
;
A
#
# COMPACT_ATOMS: atom_id res chain seq x y z
N MET A 1 27.98 49.14 7.43
CA MET A 1 26.72 48.52 7.89
C MET A 1 25.83 47.99 6.76
N LYS A 2 25.74 48.63 5.60
CA LYS A 2 24.85 48.24 4.49
C LYS A 2 25.16 46.85 3.86
N ILE A 3 26.44 46.46 3.79
CA ILE A 3 26.87 45.18 3.19
C ILE A 3 26.42 43.98 4.05
N LYS A 4 26.45 44.11 5.38
CA LYS A 4 26.01 43.03 6.29
C LYS A 4 24.50 42.77 6.21
N PHE A 5 23.70 43.81 5.99
CA PHE A 5 22.26 43.70 5.78
C PHE A 5 21.93 43.06 4.44
N PHE A 6 22.71 43.34 3.40
CA PHE A 6 22.53 42.75 2.08
C PHE A 6 22.86 41.24 2.09
N ALA A 7 23.94 40.87 2.79
CA ALA A 7 24.32 39.46 2.93
C ALA A 7 23.26 38.66 3.74
N LEU A 8 22.70 39.26 4.80
CA LEU A 8 21.63 38.62 5.58
C LEU A 8 20.34 38.44 4.76
N PHE A 9 19.99 39.41 3.93
CA PHE A 9 18.82 39.34 3.05
C PHE A 9 18.99 38.29 1.96
N LEU A 10 20.21 38.14 1.42
CA LEU A 10 20.53 37.10 0.43
C LEU A 10 20.38 35.67 1.01
N ILE A 11 20.83 35.47 2.26
CA ILE A 11 20.69 34.17 2.95
C ILE A 11 19.21 33.83 3.19
N LEU A 12 18.37 34.82 3.49
CA LEU A 12 16.93 34.60 3.72
C LEU A 12 16.21 34.10 2.46
N ILE A 13 16.66 34.55 1.27
CA ILE A 13 16.07 34.11 -0.02
C ILE A 13 16.41 32.66 -0.32
N PHE A 14 17.57 32.14 0.09
CA PHE A 14 17.94 30.73 -0.10
C PHE A 14 17.18 29.76 0.81
N LEU A 15 16.61 30.22 1.92
CA LEU A 15 15.85 29.39 2.87
C LEU A 15 14.40 29.12 2.42
N THR A 16 13.88 29.88 1.45
CA THR A 16 12.49 29.73 0.98
C THR A 16 12.30 28.66 -0.11
N ASN A 17 13.38 28.06 -0.60
CA ASN A 17 13.33 27.05 -1.67
C ASN A 17 13.16 25.61 -1.16
N CYS A 18 12.54 25.40 0.01
CA CYS A 18 12.09 24.07 0.41
C CYS A 18 10.77 23.77 -0.32
N GLY A 19 10.87 23.50 -1.62
CA GLY A 19 9.77 23.08 -2.47
C GLY A 19 9.30 21.67 -2.10
N TYR A 20 8.67 21.54 -0.93
CA TYR A 20 7.90 20.33 -0.59
C TYR A 20 6.68 20.28 -1.51
N GLN A 21 6.80 19.58 -2.63
CA GLN A 21 5.64 19.20 -3.44
C GLN A 21 5.01 17.96 -2.78
N PRO A 22 3.83 18.07 -2.17
CA PRO A 22 3.14 16.92 -1.67
C PRO A 22 2.79 16.01 -2.86
N LEU A 23 3.32 14.79 -2.83
CA LEU A 23 3.11 13.75 -3.85
C LEU A 23 1.63 13.42 -4.12
N TYR A 24 0.73 13.93 -3.28
CA TYR A 24 -0.71 13.70 -3.33
C TYR A 24 -1.54 14.89 -3.85
N SER A 25 -0.90 16.00 -4.30
CA SER A 25 -1.66 17.19 -4.72
C SER A 25 -2.09 17.22 -6.18
N LYS A 26 -1.73 16.22 -7.00
CA LYS A 26 -2.38 16.04 -8.30
C LYS A 26 -3.73 15.37 -8.10
N LYS A 27 -4.73 16.16 -7.74
CA LYS A 27 -6.16 15.87 -7.90
C LYS A 27 -6.58 15.86 -9.38
N ASP A 28 -5.83 15.23 -10.24
CA ASP A 28 -6.42 14.61 -11.41
C ASP A 28 -7.04 13.31 -10.91
N SER A 29 -8.14 13.46 -10.19
CA SER A 29 -9.02 12.36 -9.87
C SER A 29 -9.59 11.86 -11.19
N LEU A 30 -8.87 10.96 -11.86
CA LEU A 30 -9.46 10.08 -12.83
C LEU A 30 -10.69 9.48 -12.12
N LYS A 31 -11.87 9.95 -12.45
CA LYS A 31 -13.13 9.41 -11.92
C LYS A 31 -13.27 8.00 -12.50
N ILE A 32 -12.61 7.04 -11.86
CA ILE A 32 -12.69 5.63 -12.24
C ILE A 32 -13.97 5.09 -11.63
N TYR A 33 -14.91 4.71 -12.48
CA TYR A 33 -16.17 4.10 -12.06
C TYR A 33 -15.99 2.58 -11.98
N ILE A 34 -16.02 2.04 -10.77
CA ILE A 34 -15.88 0.60 -10.53
C ILE A 34 -17.27 -0.02 -10.51
N LYS A 35 -17.59 -0.76 -11.58
CA LYS A 35 -18.87 -1.47 -11.70
C LYS A 35 -18.91 -2.69 -10.80
N THR A 36 -17.83 -3.48 -10.78
CA THR A 36 -17.77 -4.75 -10.05
C THR A 36 -16.43 -4.87 -9.34
N ILE A 37 -16.47 -5.39 -8.11
CA ILE A 37 -15.26 -5.72 -7.34
C ILE A 37 -15.26 -7.22 -7.12
N SER A 38 -14.24 -7.92 -7.59
CA SER A 38 -14.01 -9.33 -7.34
C SER A 38 -12.81 -9.53 -6.42
N LEU A 39 -12.97 -10.40 -5.42
CA LEU A 39 -11.99 -10.66 -4.39
C LEU A 39 -11.57 -12.13 -4.45
N GLU A 40 -10.28 -12.40 -4.59
CA GLU A 40 -9.70 -13.74 -4.60
C GLU A 40 -8.58 -13.88 -3.58
N GLY A 41 -8.34 -15.11 -3.11
CA GLY A 41 -7.24 -15.44 -2.19
C GLY A 41 -7.62 -15.27 -0.72
N ASN A 42 -6.77 -14.62 0.07
CA ASN A 42 -6.91 -14.53 1.52
C ASN A 42 -8.08 -13.64 1.97
N LYS A 43 -9.13 -14.26 2.52
CA LYS A 43 -10.37 -13.55 2.93
C LYS A 43 -10.14 -12.46 3.97
N LYS A 44 -9.22 -12.68 4.95
CA LYS A 44 -8.94 -11.69 6.01
C LYS A 44 -8.27 -10.44 5.44
N ILE A 45 -7.30 -10.63 4.54
CA ILE A 45 -6.60 -9.53 3.87
C ILE A 45 -7.59 -8.76 2.98
N ASN A 46 -8.35 -9.45 2.15
CA ASN A 46 -9.34 -8.84 1.27
C ASN A 46 -10.36 -8.00 2.04
N ARG A 47 -10.90 -8.54 3.15
CA ARG A 47 -11.82 -7.80 4.03
C ARG A 47 -11.17 -6.53 4.58
N LYS A 48 -9.92 -6.62 5.03
CA LYS A 48 -9.19 -5.45 5.57
C LYS A 48 -8.95 -4.39 4.49
N ILE A 49 -8.61 -4.81 3.27
CA ILE A 49 -8.45 -3.89 2.13
C ILE A 49 -9.77 -3.15 1.87
N MET A 50 -10.88 -3.86 1.77
CA MET A 50 -12.20 -3.26 1.53
C MET A 50 -12.59 -2.24 2.60
N LEU A 51 -12.34 -2.57 3.88
CA LEU A 51 -12.64 -1.67 5.00
C LEU A 51 -11.78 -0.39 4.96
N LEU A 52 -10.47 -0.53 4.68
CA LEU A 52 -9.54 0.60 4.70
C LEU A 52 -9.67 1.50 3.46
N THR A 53 -10.00 0.93 2.32
CA THR A 53 -10.09 1.69 1.05
C THR A 53 -11.48 2.24 0.78
N ASN A 54 -12.48 1.82 1.54
CA ASN A 54 -13.90 2.17 1.35
C ASN A 54 -14.36 2.01 -0.11
N LEU A 55 -13.80 1.02 -0.81
CA LEU A 55 -14.17 0.69 -2.17
C LEU A 55 -15.61 0.20 -2.23
N LYS A 56 -16.40 0.78 -3.12
CA LYS A 56 -17.80 0.41 -3.34
C LYS A 56 -18.08 0.28 -4.84
N ASN A 57 -18.99 -0.62 -5.17
CA ASN A 57 -19.52 -0.69 -6.52
C ASN A 57 -20.28 0.60 -6.84
N GLN A 58 -20.08 1.12 -8.04
CA GLN A 58 -20.78 2.30 -8.53
C GLN A 58 -21.64 1.90 -9.72
N ASN A 59 -22.94 2.19 -9.63
CA ASN A 59 -23.90 1.78 -10.65
C ASN A 59 -24.00 2.79 -11.83
N ALA A 60 -23.41 3.96 -11.69
CA ALA A 60 -23.45 5.02 -12.69
C ALA A 60 -22.04 5.55 -12.97
N GLY A 61 -21.69 5.62 -14.24
CA GLY A 61 -20.44 6.20 -14.73
C GLY A 61 -19.90 5.48 -15.97
N SER A 62 -19.22 6.22 -16.81
CA SER A 62 -18.62 5.70 -18.05
C SER A 62 -17.20 6.24 -18.17
N PRO A 63 -16.23 5.41 -18.58
CA PRO A 63 -16.34 3.97 -18.87
C PRO A 63 -16.39 3.11 -17.58
N PRO A 64 -17.14 1.98 -17.57
CA PRO A 64 -17.22 1.08 -16.45
C PRO A 64 -15.98 0.18 -16.36
N TYR A 65 -15.39 0.08 -15.17
CA TYR A 65 -14.27 -0.80 -14.90
C TYR A 65 -14.65 -1.92 -13.92
N ASN A 66 -14.02 -3.07 -14.08
CA ASN A 66 -14.10 -4.17 -13.13
C ASN A 66 -12.76 -4.24 -12.39
N LEU A 67 -12.82 -4.18 -11.07
CA LEU A 67 -11.64 -4.30 -10.20
C LEU A 67 -11.53 -5.73 -9.66
N LYS A 68 -10.43 -6.39 -9.94
CA LYS A 68 -10.05 -7.67 -9.35
C LYS A 68 -8.94 -7.45 -8.34
N ILE A 69 -9.13 -7.96 -7.12
CA ILE A 69 -8.13 -7.93 -6.05
C ILE A 69 -7.78 -9.38 -5.73
N VAL A 70 -6.51 -9.72 -5.88
CA VAL A 70 -5.98 -11.03 -5.52
C VAL A 70 -5.00 -10.84 -4.38
N SER A 71 -5.21 -11.52 -3.26
CA SER A 71 -4.32 -11.47 -2.11
C SER A 71 -3.80 -12.83 -1.72
N ASP A 72 -2.53 -12.88 -1.36
CA ASP A 72 -1.86 -14.08 -0.88
C ASP A 72 -1.09 -13.79 0.42
N LYS A 73 -1.01 -14.80 1.29
CA LYS A 73 -0.22 -14.76 2.52
C LYS A 73 0.59 -16.04 2.64
N ASP A 74 1.90 -15.89 2.62
CA ASP A 74 2.86 -16.97 2.82
C ASP A 74 3.59 -16.77 4.16
N ILE A 75 3.80 -17.88 4.90
CA ILE A 75 4.52 -17.89 6.18
C ILE A 75 5.64 -18.90 6.08
N LYS A 76 6.88 -18.45 6.28
CA LYS A 76 8.08 -19.30 6.24
C LYS A 76 8.85 -19.23 7.55
N VAL A 77 9.40 -20.35 7.96
CA VAL A 77 10.41 -20.40 9.03
C VAL A 77 11.72 -19.90 8.45
N ILE A 78 12.31 -18.89 9.07
CA ILE A 78 13.59 -18.30 8.62
C ILE A 78 14.74 -18.55 9.61
N ALA A 79 14.44 -18.93 10.87
CA ALA A 79 15.44 -19.37 11.82
C ALA A 79 14.90 -20.50 12.69
N LYS A 80 15.82 -21.39 13.11
CA LYS A 80 15.55 -22.51 14.00
C LYS A 80 16.59 -22.52 15.10
N ASP A 81 16.24 -23.08 16.28
CA ASP A 81 17.17 -23.34 17.36
C ASP A 81 18.02 -24.58 17.07
N MET A 82 18.94 -24.92 18.01
CA MET A 82 19.80 -26.10 17.90
C MET A 82 19.02 -27.42 17.94
N SER A 83 17.81 -27.41 18.47
CA SER A 83 16.89 -28.55 18.53
C SER A 83 15.99 -28.67 17.28
N GLY A 84 16.12 -27.74 16.33
CA GLY A 84 15.35 -27.72 15.08
C GLY A 84 13.99 -27.02 15.18
N ASN A 85 13.62 -26.45 16.34
CA ASN A 85 12.38 -25.74 16.51
C ASN A 85 12.43 -24.37 15.82
N ALA A 86 11.32 -23.96 15.21
CA ALA A 86 11.22 -22.65 14.57
C ALA A 86 11.29 -21.53 15.63
N THR A 87 12.24 -20.60 15.47
CA THR A 87 12.42 -19.45 16.35
C THR A 87 11.97 -18.14 15.71
N ILE A 88 12.09 -18.01 14.39
CA ILE A 88 11.64 -16.82 13.67
C ILE A 88 10.84 -17.22 12.45
N TYR A 89 9.70 -16.60 12.31
CA TYR A 89 8.85 -16.70 11.12
C TYR A 89 8.93 -15.41 10.30
N ARG A 90 8.79 -15.57 8.99
CA ARG A 90 8.55 -14.45 8.06
C ARG A 90 7.20 -14.62 7.39
N THR A 91 6.36 -13.61 7.51
CA THR A 91 5.13 -13.51 6.76
C THR A 91 5.35 -12.59 5.56
N THR A 92 4.99 -13.06 4.38
CA THR A 92 4.94 -12.27 3.14
C THR A 92 3.48 -12.13 2.72
N ILE A 93 3.07 -10.89 2.46
CA ILE A 93 1.73 -10.57 1.95
C ILE A 93 1.90 -9.97 0.56
N ASN A 94 1.24 -10.59 -0.42
CA ASN A 94 1.19 -10.11 -1.79
C ASN A 94 -0.24 -9.71 -2.12
N VAL A 95 -0.41 -8.54 -2.75
CA VAL A 95 -1.72 -8.07 -3.21
C VAL A 95 -1.58 -7.54 -4.61
N THR A 96 -2.42 -8.03 -5.52
CA THR A 96 -2.49 -7.59 -6.91
C THR A 96 -3.84 -6.94 -7.16
N PHE A 97 -3.83 -5.71 -7.65
CA PHE A 97 -4.99 -4.99 -8.13
C PHE A 97 -4.97 -4.98 -9.64
N SER A 98 -5.99 -5.52 -10.27
CA SER A 98 -6.14 -5.53 -11.74
C SER A 98 -7.43 -4.81 -12.11
N LEU A 99 -7.29 -3.70 -12.81
CA LEU A 99 -8.42 -2.93 -13.36
C LEU A 99 -8.66 -3.40 -14.79
N LYS A 100 -9.87 -3.88 -15.07
CA LYS A 100 -10.27 -4.40 -16.37
C LYS A 100 -11.36 -3.54 -16.99
N HIS A 101 -11.26 -3.32 -18.29
CA HIS A 101 -12.28 -2.71 -19.11
C HIS A 101 -12.55 -3.59 -20.33
N GLU A 102 -13.79 -3.92 -20.61
CA GLU A 102 -14.20 -4.83 -21.70
C GLU A 102 -13.41 -6.14 -21.74
N GLY A 103 -13.18 -6.74 -20.56
CA GLY A 103 -12.44 -8.01 -20.42
C GLY A 103 -10.91 -7.89 -20.52
N LYS A 104 -10.37 -6.76 -20.97
CA LYS A 104 -8.92 -6.54 -21.07
C LYS A 104 -8.38 -5.86 -19.81
N ILE A 105 -7.14 -6.20 -19.43
CA ILE A 105 -6.45 -5.52 -18.33
C ILE A 105 -6.07 -4.11 -18.80
N PHE A 106 -6.67 -3.11 -18.18
CA PHE A 106 -6.35 -1.71 -18.41
C PHE A 106 -5.14 -1.28 -17.57
N LYS A 107 -5.10 -1.69 -16.30
CA LYS A 107 -4.00 -1.38 -15.38
C LYS A 107 -3.87 -2.47 -14.33
N GLU A 108 -2.63 -2.84 -14.03
CA GLU A 108 -2.32 -3.78 -12.95
C GLU A 108 -1.27 -3.17 -12.03
N LYS A 109 -1.43 -3.39 -10.72
CA LYS A 109 -0.44 -2.99 -9.72
C LYS A 109 -0.30 -4.08 -8.68
N LYS A 110 0.96 -4.48 -8.41
CA LYS A 110 1.33 -5.48 -7.43
C LYS A 110 2.01 -4.81 -6.24
N PHE A 111 1.65 -5.25 -5.05
CA PHE A 111 2.28 -4.85 -3.80
C PHE A 111 2.75 -6.10 -3.08
N SER A 112 3.94 -6.03 -2.53
CA SER A 112 4.49 -7.08 -1.68
C SER A 112 5.07 -6.44 -0.43
N SER A 113 4.77 -7.03 0.72
CA SER A 113 5.34 -6.61 2.00
C SER A 113 5.67 -7.84 2.81
N ASN A 114 6.78 -7.79 3.56
CA ASN A 114 7.15 -8.86 4.47
C ASN A 114 7.53 -8.31 5.83
N PHE A 115 7.31 -9.11 6.86
CA PHE A 115 7.73 -8.84 8.23
C PHE A 115 8.10 -10.15 8.91
N SER A 116 9.06 -10.06 9.81
CA SER A 116 9.52 -11.20 10.60
C SER A 116 9.14 -11.01 12.06
N TYR A 117 8.82 -12.10 12.74
CA TYR A 117 8.47 -12.10 14.15
C TYR A 117 9.02 -13.36 14.85
N ASN A 118 9.33 -13.23 16.13
CA ASN A 118 9.79 -14.34 16.93
C ASN A 118 8.64 -15.31 17.23
N ASN A 119 8.95 -16.60 17.25
CA ASN A 119 8.02 -17.61 17.75
C ASN A 119 7.93 -17.44 19.26
N MET A 120 6.85 -16.86 19.75
CA MET A 120 6.56 -16.80 21.18
C MET A 120 5.95 -18.13 21.61
N SER A 121 6.58 -18.81 22.56
CA SER A 121 6.10 -20.09 23.11
C SER A 121 4.79 -19.95 23.90
N ASN A 122 4.36 -18.75 24.22
CA ASN A 122 3.10 -18.47 24.91
C ASN A 122 2.09 -17.87 23.93
N SER A 123 1.01 -18.61 23.69
CA SER A 123 -0.11 -18.20 22.83
C SER A 123 -0.88 -16.95 23.34
N PHE A 124 -0.61 -16.49 24.57
CA PHE A 124 -1.23 -15.30 25.17
C PHE A 124 -0.63 -13.97 24.71
N ASP A 125 0.56 -13.98 24.12
CA ASP A 125 1.24 -12.74 23.67
C ASP A 125 0.89 -12.34 22.21
N LEU A 126 -0.06 -13.02 21.57
CA LEU A 126 -0.47 -12.78 20.17
C LEU A 126 -1.86 -12.15 20.05
N SER A 127 -2.44 -11.66 21.15
CA SER A 127 -3.78 -11.01 21.16
C SER A 127 -3.71 -9.50 20.99
#